data_ac7cb5287cc0dcebfcf4f595b1168b87
#
_entry.id   ac7cb5287cc0dcebfcf4f595b1168b87
#
_cell.length_a   1.000
_cell.length_b   1.000
_cell.length_c   1.000
_cell.angle_alpha   90.00
_cell.angle_beta   90.00
_cell.angle_gamma   90.00
#
_symmetry.space_group_name_H-M   'P 1'
#
loop_
_entity.id
_entity.type
_entity.pdbx_description
1 polymer ?
#
loop_
_entity_poly.entity_id
_entity_poly.type
_entity_poly.pdbx_seq_one_letter_code
_entity_poly.pdbx_strand_id
1 'polypeptide(L)'
;MTTLLFLHGPPAAGKYSIARRVADATGLPLFHNHLIVDAVHAVFPFGSPAFVRLREAFWLETFAAAAAERRSLIFTFQPESSVSPGFPQAAADIFTRAGGRCRFVALQLDLAAQLDRIANADRARFGKLRDPELLRRLHADFAAAEAAMPPSDLTIDTAATSADAAAAQIIALLDR
;
A
#
# COMPACT_ATOMS: atom_id res chain seq x y z
N MET A 1 -14.52 3.52 -15.80
CA MET A 1 -13.07 3.78 -16.06
C MET A 1 -12.25 2.83 -15.21
N THR A 2 -11.19 2.22 -15.78
CA THR A 2 -10.29 1.31 -15.04
C THR A 2 -9.51 2.11 -13.99
N THR A 3 -9.47 1.62 -12.76
CA THR A 3 -8.88 2.38 -11.64
C THR A 3 -7.89 1.52 -10.85
N LEU A 4 -6.69 2.03 -10.63
CA LEU A 4 -5.79 1.57 -9.57
C LEU A 4 -6.08 2.40 -8.31
N LEU A 5 -6.62 1.77 -7.27
CA LEU A 5 -6.65 2.37 -5.94
C LEU A 5 -5.32 2.05 -5.23
N PHE A 6 -4.46 3.06 -5.12
CA PHE A 6 -3.14 2.94 -4.50
C PHE A 6 -3.19 3.48 -3.06
N LEU A 7 -3.38 2.58 -2.10
CA LEU A 7 -3.53 2.89 -0.68
C LEU A 7 -2.17 2.78 0.02
N HIS A 8 -1.61 3.89 0.49
CA HIS A 8 -0.30 3.91 1.12
C HIS A 8 -0.34 4.49 2.54
N GLY A 9 0.78 4.39 3.25
CA GLY A 9 0.92 4.93 4.59
C GLY A 9 1.88 4.13 5.47
N PRO A 10 2.17 4.60 6.69
CA PRO A 10 3.15 4.01 7.58
C PRO A 10 2.75 2.62 8.11
N PRO A 11 3.66 1.90 8.77
CA PRO A 11 3.33 0.68 9.50
C PRO A 11 2.18 0.88 10.46
N ALA A 12 1.33 -0.13 10.64
CA ALA A 12 0.18 -0.12 11.55
C ALA A 12 -0.96 0.85 11.23
N ALA A 13 -0.90 1.64 10.13
CA ALA A 13 -1.98 2.54 9.71
C ALA A 13 -3.27 1.86 9.23
N GLY A 14 -3.36 0.53 9.28
CA GLY A 14 -4.59 -0.20 8.96
C GLY A 14 -4.85 -0.43 7.47
N LYS A 15 -3.85 -0.22 6.60
CA LYS A 15 -3.98 -0.39 5.13
C LYS A 15 -4.75 -1.63 4.71
N TYR A 16 -4.33 -2.81 5.18
CA TYR A 16 -4.98 -4.06 4.82
C TYR A 16 -6.44 -4.14 5.28
N SER A 17 -6.71 -3.74 6.54
CA SER A 17 -8.05 -3.82 7.12
C SER A 17 -9.04 -2.88 6.41
N ILE A 18 -8.59 -1.69 6.04
CA ILE A 18 -9.40 -0.71 5.28
C ILE A 18 -9.58 -1.19 3.84
N ALA A 19 -8.49 -1.58 3.17
CA ALA A 19 -8.53 -2.07 1.80
C ALA A 19 -9.44 -3.31 1.67
N ARG A 20 -9.46 -4.21 2.65
CA ARG A 20 -10.35 -5.37 2.68
C ARG A 20 -11.81 -4.97 2.72
N ARG A 21 -12.19 -3.98 3.56
CA ARG A 21 -13.56 -3.46 3.61
C ARG A 21 -13.99 -2.81 2.29
N VAL A 22 -13.08 -2.05 1.67
CA VAL A 22 -13.35 -1.49 0.33
C VAL A 22 -13.53 -2.61 -0.68
N ALA A 23 -12.69 -3.64 -0.67
CA ALA A 23 -12.80 -4.79 -1.56
C ALA A 23 -14.12 -5.54 -1.38
N ASP A 24 -14.51 -5.81 -0.13
CA ASP A 24 -15.75 -6.52 0.19
C ASP A 24 -17.00 -5.72 -0.22
N ALA A 25 -16.96 -4.40 -0.13
CA ALA A 25 -18.08 -3.54 -0.52
C ALA A 25 -18.17 -3.28 -2.04
N THR A 26 -17.03 -3.24 -2.73
CA THR A 26 -16.98 -2.87 -4.16
C THR A 26 -16.81 -4.05 -5.11
N GLY A 27 -16.40 -5.22 -4.60
CA GLY A 27 -16.00 -6.37 -5.42
C GLY A 27 -14.63 -6.22 -6.10
N LEU A 28 -13.89 -5.13 -5.85
CA LEU A 28 -12.57 -4.94 -6.42
C LEU A 28 -11.55 -5.92 -5.82
N PRO A 29 -10.70 -6.55 -6.64
CA PRO A 29 -9.65 -7.44 -6.14
C PRO A 29 -8.64 -6.66 -5.28
N LEU A 30 -8.31 -7.23 -4.12
CA LEU A 30 -7.29 -6.70 -3.23
C LEU A 30 -5.94 -7.37 -3.52
N PHE A 31 -5.07 -6.66 -4.21
CA PHE A 31 -3.69 -7.04 -4.45
C PHE A 31 -2.79 -6.34 -3.41
N HIS A 32 -2.72 -6.90 -2.20
CA HIS A 32 -1.88 -6.31 -1.17
C HIS A 32 -0.40 -6.70 -1.34
N ASN A 33 0.51 -5.77 -1.02
CA ASN A 33 1.94 -5.90 -1.26
C ASN A 33 2.58 -7.19 -0.71
N HIS A 34 2.11 -7.68 0.43
CA HIS A 34 2.66 -8.90 1.04
C HIS A 34 2.46 -10.17 0.22
N LEU A 35 1.51 -10.21 -0.73
CA LEU A 35 1.37 -11.35 -1.63
C LEU A 35 2.67 -11.63 -2.39
N ILE A 36 3.31 -10.59 -2.89
CA ILE A 36 4.57 -10.70 -3.63
C ILE A 36 5.77 -10.68 -2.68
N VAL A 37 5.73 -9.85 -1.64
CA VAL A 37 6.79 -9.80 -0.61
C VAL A 37 7.03 -11.20 -0.04
N ASP A 38 5.98 -11.88 0.40
CA ASP A 38 6.08 -13.20 1.01
C ASP A 38 6.54 -14.26 -0.02
N ALA A 39 6.02 -14.21 -1.25
CA ALA A 39 6.42 -15.14 -2.32
C ALA A 39 7.90 -15.00 -2.70
N VAL A 40 8.40 -13.77 -2.83
CA VAL A 40 9.81 -13.53 -3.18
C VAL A 40 10.73 -13.79 -1.99
N HIS A 41 10.29 -13.43 -0.77
CA HIS A 41 11.05 -13.66 0.46
C HIS A 41 11.22 -15.15 0.81
N ALA A 42 10.32 -16.00 0.33
CA ALA A 42 10.45 -17.45 0.49
C ALA A 42 11.72 -18.01 -0.16
N VAL A 43 12.30 -17.29 -1.14
CA VAL A 43 13.50 -17.71 -1.89
C VAL A 43 14.70 -16.79 -1.62
N PHE A 44 14.47 -15.48 -1.50
CA PHE A 44 15.53 -14.47 -1.40
C PHE A 44 15.46 -13.70 -0.09
N PRO A 45 16.59 -13.44 0.60
CA PRO A 45 16.61 -12.62 1.80
C PRO A 45 15.97 -11.24 1.54
N PHE A 46 15.20 -10.75 2.51
CA PHE A 46 14.59 -9.42 2.45
C PHE A 46 15.67 -8.34 2.20
N GLY A 47 15.39 -7.43 1.26
CA GLY A 47 16.31 -6.35 0.90
C GLY A 47 17.50 -6.77 0.01
N SER A 48 17.65 -8.07 -0.33
CA SER A 48 18.68 -8.48 -1.30
C SER A 48 18.39 -7.89 -2.69
N PRO A 49 19.43 -7.70 -3.55
CA PRO A 49 19.22 -7.16 -4.91
C PRO A 49 18.18 -7.95 -5.72
N ALA A 50 18.18 -9.28 -5.60
CA ALA A 50 17.20 -10.13 -6.27
C ALA A 50 15.79 -9.91 -5.72
N PHE A 51 15.63 -9.83 -4.39
CA PHE A 51 14.36 -9.55 -3.74
C PHE A 51 13.76 -8.22 -4.21
N VAL A 52 14.55 -7.14 -4.14
CA VAL A 52 14.09 -5.79 -4.53
C VAL A 52 13.63 -5.78 -5.99
N ARG A 53 14.47 -6.27 -6.90
CA ARG A 53 14.18 -6.29 -8.33
C ARG A 53 12.93 -7.13 -8.67
N LEU A 54 12.84 -8.35 -8.14
CA LEU A 54 11.72 -9.24 -8.46
C LEU A 54 10.40 -8.74 -7.88
N ARG A 55 10.40 -8.24 -6.65
CA ARG A 55 9.22 -7.68 -6.00
C ARG A 55 8.60 -6.56 -6.85
N GLU A 56 9.40 -5.58 -7.26
CA GLU A 56 8.92 -4.46 -8.08
C GLU A 56 8.47 -4.93 -9.47
N ALA A 57 9.22 -5.83 -10.11
CA ALA A 57 8.86 -6.39 -11.40
C ALA A 57 7.49 -7.09 -11.35
N PHE A 58 7.25 -7.94 -10.35
CA PHE A 58 5.96 -8.60 -10.18
C PHE A 58 4.79 -7.62 -9.97
N TRP A 59 4.99 -6.55 -9.19
CA TRP A 59 3.96 -5.53 -9.03
C TRP A 59 3.66 -4.82 -10.35
N LEU A 60 4.68 -4.31 -11.05
CA LEU A 60 4.50 -3.56 -12.28
C LEU A 60 3.92 -4.42 -13.42
N GLU A 61 4.36 -5.67 -13.56
CA GLU A 61 3.80 -6.61 -14.54
C GLU A 61 2.32 -6.93 -14.24
N THR A 62 1.98 -7.11 -12.96
CA THR A 62 0.58 -7.32 -12.56
C THR A 62 -0.28 -6.09 -12.89
N PHE A 63 0.24 -4.88 -12.65
CA PHE A 63 -0.46 -3.64 -13.00
C PHE A 63 -0.62 -3.49 -14.51
N ALA A 64 0.41 -3.82 -15.29
CA ALA A 64 0.37 -3.75 -16.76
C ALA A 64 -0.69 -4.71 -17.33
N ALA A 65 -0.71 -5.95 -16.85
CA ALA A 65 -1.71 -6.94 -17.25
C ALA A 65 -3.13 -6.50 -16.86
N ALA A 66 -3.32 -6.02 -15.61
CA ALA A 66 -4.62 -5.55 -15.15
C ALA A 66 -5.13 -4.36 -15.97
N ALA A 67 -4.26 -3.39 -16.28
CA ALA A 67 -4.61 -2.23 -17.09
C ALA A 67 -4.99 -2.63 -18.53
N ALA A 68 -4.22 -3.53 -19.15
CA ALA A 68 -4.49 -4.06 -20.49
C ALA A 68 -5.84 -4.79 -20.58
N GLU A 69 -6.17 -5.56 -19.54
CA GLU A 69 -7.45 -6.27 -19.44
C GLU A 69 -8.60 -5.40 -18.88
N ARG A 70 -8.36 -4.11 -18.68
CA ARG A 70 -9.33 -3.16 -18.09
C ARG A 70 -9.86 -3.58 -16.72
N ARG A 71 -9.02 -4.19 -15.90
CA ARG A 71 -9.35 -4.63 -14.54
C ARG A 71 -8.92 -3.57 -13.53
N SER A 72 -9.87 -3.06 -12.77
CA SER A 72 -9.57 -2.22 -11.59
C SER A 72 -9.09 -3.09 -10.44
N LEU A 73 -8.24 -2.55 -9.57
CA LEU A 73 -7.77 -3.24 -8.38
C LEU A 73 -7.38 -2.28 -7.25
N ILE A 74 -7.27 -2.82 -6.04
CA ILE A 74 -6.77 -2.14 -4.85
C ILE A 74 -5.37 -2.65 -4.58
N PHE A 75 -4.39 -1.74 -4.48
CA PHE A 75 -3.03 -2.05 -4.05
C PHE A 75 -2.73 -1.38 -2.72
N THR A 76 -2.12 -2.12 -1.78
CA THR A 76 -1.65 -1.54 -0.52
C THR A 76 -0.14 -1.44 -0.51
N PHE A 77 0.38 -0.30 -0.12
CA PHE A 77 1.80 0.00 -0.17
C PHE A 77 2.29 0.64 1.13
N GLN A 78 3.48 0.25 1.57
CA GLN A 78 4.23 0.96 2.59
C GLN A 78 5.45 1.58 1.91
N PRO A 79 5.53 2.91 1.83
CA PRO A 79 6.71 3.58 1.32
C PRO A 79 7.94 3.23 2.15
N GLU A 80 9.01 2.85 1.48
CA GLU A 80 10.28 2.45 2.09
C GLU A 80 11.45 2.64 1.13
N SER A 81 12.66 2.82 1.65
CA SER A 81 13.86 3.13 0.87
C SER A 81 14.34 1.98 -0.03
N SER A 82 13.88 0.75 0.20
CA SER A 82 14.21 -0.41 -0.64
C SER A 82 13.35 -0.52 -1.90
N VAL A 83 12.38 0.38 -2.10
CA VAL A 83 11.59 0.50 -3.33
C VAL A 83 12.10 1.69 -4.15
N SER A 84 12.16 1.53 -5.46
CA SER A 84 12.58 2.62 -6.36
C SER A 84 11.72 3.87 -6.17
N PRO A 85 12.30 5.06 -6.02
CA PRO A 85 11.54 6.29 -5.78
C PRO A 85 10.49 6.58 -6.86
N GLY A 86 10.73 6.17 -8.11
CA GLY A 86 9.79 6.31 -9.23
C GLY A 86 8.69 5.26 -9.30
N PHE A 87 8.69 4.24 -8.43
CA PHE A 87 7.71 3.14 -8.50
C PHE A 87 6.24 3.60 -8.41
N PRO A 88 5.84 4.49 -7.47
CA PRO A 88 4.44 4.93 -7.39
C PRO A 88 3.98 5.65 -8.66
N GLN A 89 4.85 6.48 -9.24
CA GLN A 89 4.54 7.17 -10.49
C GLN A 89 4.46 6.19 -11.67
N ALA A 90 5.37 5.22 -11.76
CA ALA A 90 5.35 4.20 -12.80
C ALA A 90 4.05 3.36 -12.74
N ALA A 91 3.58 3.03 -11.53
CA ALA A 91 2.29 2.35 -11.34
C ALA A 91 1.11 3.19 -11.84
N ALA A 92 1.09 4.50 -11.54
CA ALA A 92 0.06 5.42 -12.03
C ALA A 92 0.09 5.56 -13.55
N ASP A 93 1.29 5.69 -14.13
CA ASP A 93 1.49 5.85 -15.57
C ASP A 93 0.99 4.64 -16.37
N ILE A 94 1.14 3.42 -15.85
CA ILE A 94 0.62 2.20 -16.47
C ILE A 94 -0.89 2.30 -16.70
N PHE A 95 -1.65 2.67 -15.68
CA PHE A 95 -3.10 2.81 -15.79
C PHE A 95 -3.50 3.99 -16.66
N THR A 96 -2.82 5.14 -16.52
CA THR A 96 -3.10 6.34 -17.30
C THR A 96 -2.88 6.11 -18.80
N ARG A 97 -1.78 5.46 -19.20
CA ARG A 97 -1.50 5.12 -20.61
C ARG A 97 -2.52 4.15 -21.20
N ALA A 98 -3.15 3.30 -20.38
CA ALA A 98 -4.22 2.41 -20.79
C ALA A 98 -5.62 3.07 -20.80
N GLY A 99 -5.70 4.40 -20.61
CA GLY A 99 -6.97 5.15 -20.55
C GLY A 99 -7.73 4.99 -19.23
N GLY A 100 -7.05 4.48 -18.20
CA GLY A 100 -7.55 4.38 -16.82
C GLY A 100 -7.07 5.54 -15.95
N ARG A 101 -7.14 5.34 -14.63
CA ARG A 101 -6.65 6.31 -13.63
C ARG A 101 -6.01 5.60 -12.45
N CYS A 102 -5.13 6.32 -11.74
CA CYS A 102 -4.68 5.96 -10.40
C CYS A 102 -5.30 6.92 -9.38
N ARG A 103 -5.74 6.40 -8.24
CA ARG A 103 -6.19 7.16 -7.08
C ARG A 103 -5.26 6.87 -5.92
N PHE A 104 -4.48 7.87 -5.51
CA PHE A 104 -3.62 7.77 -4.34
C PHE A 104 -4.40 8.12 -3.08
N VAL A 105 -4.37 7.22 -2.10
CA VAL A 105 -4.97 7.45 -0.78
C VAL A 105 -3.90 7.27 0.28
N ALA A 106 -3.62 8.35 1.02
CA ALA A 106 -2.69 8.35 2.14
C ALA A 106 -3.41 8.02 3.45
N LEU A 107 -2.93 7.03 4.18
CA LEU A 107 -3.32 6.83 5.58
C LEU A 107 -2.25 7.43 6.47
N GLN A 108 -2.65 8.30 7.38
CA GLN A 108 -1.78 8.90 8.37
C GLN A 108 -1.95 8.23 9.73
N LEU A 109 -0.85 8.09 10.45
CA LEU A 109 -0.81 7.61 11.82
C LEU A 109 0.50 8.07 12.45
N ASP A 110 0.45 8.73 13.59
CA ASP A 110 1.64 9.16 14.30
C ASP A 110 2.44 7.98 14.89
N LEU A 111 3.69 8.23 15.27
CA LEU A 111 4.59 7.19 15.76
C LEU A 111 4.09 6.56 17.07
N ALA A 112 3.49 7.33 17.97
CA ALA A 112 2.99 6.82 19.23
C ALA A 112 1.87 5.79 18.99
N ALA A 113 0.89 6.14 18.17
CA ALA A 113 -0.18 5.25 17.77
C ALA A 113 0.30 4.04 16.94
N GLN A 114 1.37 4.21 16.13
CA GLN A 114 2.00 3.08 15.43
C GLN A 114 2.59 2.09 16.43
N LEU A 115 3.33 2.57 17.45
CA LEU A 115 3.93 1.74 18.49
C LEU A 115 2.88 0.98 19.29
N ASP A 116 1.77 1.61 19.67
CA ASP A 116 0.66 0.97 20.36
C ASP A 116 0.03 -0.14 19.53
N ARG A 117 -0.14 0.08 18.21
CA ARG A 117 -0.78 -0.88 17.30
C ARG A 117 0.16 -2.00 16.83
N ILE A 118 1.48 -1.78 16.86
CA ILE A 118 2.45 -2.74 16.31
C ILE A 118 2.49 -4.05 17.11
N ALA A 119 2.15 -4.01 18.40
CA ALA A 119 2.11 -5.15 19.31
C ALA A 119 0.91 -6.08 19.08
N ASN A 120 -0.09 -5.69 18.29
CA ASN A 120 -1.30 -6.48 18.08
C ASN A 120 -1.01 -7.85 17.44
N ALA A 121 -1.62 -8.91 17.99
CA ALA A 121 -1.44 -10.29 17.57
C ALA A 121 -1.79 -10.55 16.08
N ASP A 122 -2.77 -9.82 15.54
CA ASP A 122 -3.20 -9.94 14.13
C ASP A 122 -2.10 -9.62 13.12
N ARG A 123 -1.04 -8.93 13.55
CA ARG A 123 0.11 -8.61 12.70
C ARG A 123 1.03 -9.80 12.42
N ALA A 124 0.90 -10.90 13.17
CA ALA A 124 1.69 -12.12 12.96
C ALA A 124 1.42 -12.81 11.61
N ARG A 125 0.27 -12.53 10.97
CA ARG A 125 -0.22 -13.25 9.79
C ARG A 125 0.56 -13.02 8.50
N PHE A 126 1.37 -11.94 8.37
CA PHE A 126 1.96 -11.54 7.08
C PHE A 126 3.38 -10.99 7.24
N GLY A 127 4.24 -11.55 8.04
CA GLY A 127 5.63 -11.08 8.18
C GLY A 127 5.78 -9.57 8.48
N LYS A 128 4.72 -8.93 9.00
CA LYS A 128 4.67 -7.49 9.26
C LYS A 128 5.63 -7.08 10.35
N LEU A 129 6.17 -5.87 10.26
CA LEU A 129 6.99 -5.27 11.31
C LEU A 129 6.27 -5.31 12.67
N ARG A 130 6.90 -5.94 13.67
CA ARG A 130 6.37 -6.12 15.04
C ARG A 130 7.33 -5.66 16.11
N ASP A 131 8.57 -5.33 15.75
CA ASP A 131 9.60 -4.86 16.67
C ASP A 131 9.50 -3.35 16.84
N PRO A 132 9.17 -2.84 18.05
CA PRO A 132 9.06 -1.41 18.30
C PRO A 132 10.41 -0.67 18.15
N GLU A 133 11.52 -1.31 18.50
CA GLU A 133 12.84 -0.69 18.37
C GLU A 133 13.23 -0.55 16.89
N LEU A 134 12.95 -1.56 16.09
CA LEU A 134 13.14 -1.49 14.65
C LEU A 134 12.25 -0.41 14.02
N LEU A 135 10.99 -0.28 14.47
CA LEU A 135 10.11 0.80 14.00
C LEU A 135 10.70 2.18 14.31
N ARG A 136 11.19 2.41 15.54
CA ARG A 136 11.80 3.69 15.91
C ARG A 136 13.02 4.01 15.07
N ARG A 137 13.89 3.03 14.81
CA ARG A 137 15.08 3.21 13.96
C ARG A 137 14.75 3.55 12.52
N LEU A 138 13.71 2.93 11.96
CA LEU A 138 13.30 3.13 10.56
C LEU A 138 12.31 4.27 10.35
N HIS A 139 11.84 4.91 11.42
CA HIS A 139 10.78 5.92 11.34
C HIS A 139 11.14 7.10 10.43
N ALA A 140 12.36 7.60 10.52
CA ALA A 140 12.81 8.71 9.67
C ALA A 140 12.86 8.33 8.19
N ASP A 141 13.31 7.10 7.88
CA ASP A 141 13.37 6.59 6.51
C ASP A 141 11.95 6.39 5.94
N PHE A 142 11.02 5.86 6.74
CA PHE A 142 9.62 5.73 6.33
C PHE A 142 8.97 7.10 6.10
N ALA A 143 9.23 8.08 6.98
CA ALA A 143 8.70 9.44 6.82
C ALA A 143 9.24 10.11 5.56
N ALA A 144 10.53 9.94 5.25
CA ALA A 144 11.14 10.47 4.04
C ALA A 144 10.55 9.81 2.78
N ALA A 145 10.37 8.49 2.79
CA ALA A 145 9.75 7.76 1.69
C ALA A 145 8.28 8.14 1.48
N GLU A 146 7.53 8.36 2.57
CA GLU A 146 6.14 8.85 2.52
C GLU A 146 6.07 10.28 1.94
N ALA A 147 6.98 11.16 2.32
CA ALA A 147 7.03 12.53 1.79
C ALA A 147 7.38 12.59 0.29
N ALA A 148 8.01 11.55 -0.25
CA ALA A 148 8.33 11.42 -1.68
C ALA A 148 7.18 10.80 -2.51
N MET A 149 6.06 10.44 -1.90
CA MET A 149 4.89 9.92 -2.61
C MET A 149 4.23 11.00 -3.49
N PRO A 150 3.61 10.62 -4.61
CA PRO A 150 2.76 11.55 -5.37
C PRO A 150 1.66 12.16 -4.50
N PRO A 151 1.16 13.35 -4.87
CA PRO A 151 0.03 13.97 -4.17
C PRO A 151 -1.16 13.01 -4.06
N SER A 152 -1.75 12.91 -2.87
CA SER A 152 -2.88 12.02 -2.62
C SER A 152 -4.22 12.68 -2.95
N ASP A 153 -5.12 11.95 -3.58
CA ASP A 153 -6.51 12.36 -3.83
C ASP A 153 -7.33 12.43 -2.52
N LEU A 154 -6.91 11.66 -1.51
CA LEU A 154 -7.54 11.61 -0.19
C LEU A 154 -6.47 11.29 0.88
N THR A 155 -6.54 12.00 1.99
CA THR A 155 -5.71 11.72 3.18
C THR A 155 -6.60 11.44 4.36
N ILE A 156 -6.36 10.34 5.08
CA ILE A 156 -7.17 9.87 6.20
C ILE A 156 -6.28 9.69 7.45
N ASP A 157 -6.61 10.42 8.51
CA ASP A 157 -6.05 10.16 9.84
C ASP A 157 -6.75 8.94 10.45
N THR A 158 -6.01 7.83 10.54
CA THR A 158 -6.54 6.58 11.08
C THR A 158 -6.47 6.48 12.60
N ALA A 159 -5.92 7.49 13.30
CA ALA A 159 -6.09 7.61 14.75
C ALA A 159 -7.51 8.09 15.08
N ALA A 160 -8.03 9.03 14.29
CA ALA A 160 -9.34 9.64 14.48
C ALA A 160 -10.48 8.97 13.68
N THR A 161 -10.15 8.17 12.66
CA THR A 161 -11.13 7.59 11.73
C THR A 161 -11.18 6.07 11.87
N SER A 162 -12.37 5.51 12.10
CA SER A 162 -12.55 4.05 12.12
C SER A 162 -12.30 3.43 10.74
N ALA A 163 -12.00 2.14 10.69
CA ALA A 163 -11.75 1.45 9.44
C ALA A 163 -12.98 1.45 8.51
N ASP A 164 -14.18 1.41 9.05
CA ASP A 164 -15.43 1.46 8.29
C ASP A 164 -15.67 2.86 7.70
N ALA A 165 -15.46 3.91 8.49
CA ALA A 165 -15.56 5.29 8.04
C ALA A 165 -14.49 5.62 6.98
N ALA A 166 -13.27 5.13 7.14
CA ALA A 166 -12.21 5.28 6.15
C ALA A 166 -12.56 4.57 4.83
N ALA A 167 -13.08 3.35 4.90
CA ALA A 167 -13.53 2.61 3.72
C ALA A 167 -14.67 3.36 3.00
N ALA A 168 -15.64 3.91 3.72
CA ALA A 168 -16.73 4.70 3.13
C ALA A 168 -16.21 5.95 2.39
N GLN A 169 -15.23 6.67 2.95
CA GLN A 169 -14.61 7.81 2.28
C GLN A 169 -13.89 7.40 0.97
N ILE A 170 -13.19 6.26 0.99
CA ILE A 170 -12.49 5.74 -0.19
C ILE A 170 -13.49 5.32 -1.26
N ILE A 171 -14.59 4.66 -0.89
CA ILE A 171 -15.64 4.27 -1.84
C ILE A 171 -16.24 5.51 -2.50
N ALA A 172 -16.57 6.54 -1.73
CA ALA A 172 -17.06 7.80 -2.26
C ALA A 172 -16.07 8.52 -3.20
N LEU A 173 -14.75 8.31 -3.02
CA LEU A 173 -13.73 8.81 -3.95
C LEU A 173 -13.74 8.03 -5.27
N LEU A 174 -13.98 6.71 -5.24
CA LEU A 174 -13.99 5.86 -6.44
C LEU A 174 -15.17 6.16 -7.36
N ASP A 175 -16.29 6.63 -6.80
CA ASP A 175 -17.53 6.97 -7.53
C ASP A 175 -17.44 8.31 -8.29
N ARG A 176 -16.38 9.09 -8.07
CA ARG A 176 -16.08 10.37 -8.74
C ARG A 176 -15.13 10.14 -9.93
#